data_2657186e6313693f97d09f32c1143108
#
_entry.id   2657186e6313693f97d09f32c1143108
#
_cell.length_a   1.000
_cell.length_b   1.000
_cell.length_c   1.000
_cell.angle_alpha   90.00
_cell.angle_beta   90.00
_cell.angle_gamma   90.00
#
_symmetry.space_group_name_H-M   'P 1'
#
loop_
_entity.id
_entity.type
_entity.pdbx_description
1 polymer ?
#
loop_
_entity_poly.entity_id
_entity_poly.type
_entity_poly.pdbx_seq_one_letter_code
_entity_poly.pdbx_strand_id
1 'polypeptide(L)'
;MATPSLPAGAVFRVSRGNFDPARFAEVDQMTRDTGSYLIPAIRQLDGLIGYYAGTSEEGSTVHVSLWRSHEDAQQMSRLKEMIVDARGASEAVGVSFIPIVNYPIAWII
;
A
#
# COMPACT_ATOMS: atom_id res chain seq x y z
N MET A 1 -15.50 -10.18 -23.26
CA MET A 1 -14.47 -10.24 -22.21
C MET A 1 -15.11 -10.61 -20.89
N ALA A 2 -14.54 -11.56 -20.19
CA ALA A 2 -15.06 -11.97 -18.91
C ALA A 2 -14.78 -10.91 -17.84
N THR A 3 -15.73 -10.68 -16.95
CA THR A 3 -15.51 -9.82 -15.77
C THR A 3 -14.51 -10.53 -14.85
N PRO A 4 -13.48 -9.82 -14.37
CA PRO A 4 -12.58 -10.41 -13.39
C PRO A 4 -13.36 -10.92 -12.19
N SER A 5 -12.99 -12.08 -11.67
CA SER A 5 -13.62 -12.63 -10.48
C SER A 5 -12.62 -12.67 -9.34
N LEU A 6 -13.11 -12.35 -8.15
CA LEU A 6 -12.33 -12.38 -6.92
C LEU A 6 -12.95 -13.38 -5.95
N PRO A 7 -12.15 -13.96 -5.05
CA PRO A 7 -12.71 -14.83 -4.01
C PRO A 7 -13.75 -14.09 -3.18
N ALA A 8 -14.76 -14.84 -2.71
CA ALA A 8 -15.68 -14.29 -1.72
C ALA A 8 -14.88 -13.89 -0.47
N GLY A 9 -15.15 -12.71 0.06
CA GLY A 9 -14.40 -12.19 1.19
C GLY A 9 -13.14 -11.42 0.82
N ALA A 10 -12.85 -11.23 -0.46
CA ALA A 10 -11.73 -10.40 -0.89
C ALA A 10 -11.90 -8.96 -0.40
N VAL A 11 -10.78 -8.35 -0.04
CA VAL A 11 -10.75 -6.97 0.45
C VAL A 11 -9.64 -6.20 -0.25
N PHE A 12 -9.78 -4.88 -0.32
CA PHE A 12 -8.64 -4.06 -0.65
C PHE A 12 -8.26 -3.19 0.55
N ARG A 13 -6.95 -3.04 0.72
CA ARG A 13 -6.34 -2.27 1.81
C ARG A 13 -5.81 -0.96 1.24
N VAL A 14 -6.15 0.14 1.90
CA VAL A 14 -5.71 1.48 1.49
C VAL A 14 -4.89 2.09 2.61
N SER A 15 -3.63 2.40 2.30
CA SER A 15 -2.73 3.12 3.18
C SER A 15 -2.40 4.44 2.49
N ARG A 16 -2.69 5.57 3.14
CA ARG A 16 -2.45 6.90 2.57
C ARG A 16 -1.63 7.77 3.50
N GLY A 17 -0.87 8.68 2.90
CA GLY A 17 -0.14 9.68 3.63
C GLY A 17 -0.18 11.01 2.91
N ASN A 18 0.07 12.08 3.66
CA ASN A 18 0.11 13.44 3.13
C ASN A 18 1.49 14.03 3.37
N PHE A 19 1.91 14.90 2.46
CA PHE A 19 3.21 15.57 2.55
C PHE A 19 3.12 16.92 1.85
N ASP A 20 4.10 17.78 2.10
CA ASP A 20 4.20 19.08 1.42
C ASP A 20 4.44 18.83 -0.09
N PRO A 21 3.58 19.31 -0.99
CA PRO A 21 3.74 19.11 -2.43
C PRO A 21 5.10 19.56 -2.98
N ALA A 22 5.75 20.51 -2.34
CA ALA A 22 7.10 20.96 -2.72
C ALA A 22 8.13 19.84 -2.59
N ARG A 23 7.84 18.80 -1.81
CA ARG A 23 8.72 17.65 -1.60
C ARG A 23 8.36 16.45 -2.48
N PHE A 24 7.54 16.63 -3.49
CA PHE A 24 7.09 15.53 -4.35
C PHE A 24 8.25 14.67 -4.87
N ALA A 25 9.31 15.30 -5.40
CA ALA A 25 10.42 14.56 -5.98
C ALA A 25 11.10 13.62 -4.97
N GLU A 26 11.28 14.10 -3.73
CA GLU A 26 11.86 13.28 -2.66
C GLU A 26 10.94 12.13 -2.28
N VAL A 27 9.65 12.40 -2.13
CA VAL A 27 8.67 11.38 -1.73
C VAL A 27 8.49 10.35 -2.82
N ASP A 28 8.41 10.77 -4.08
CA ASP A 28 8.30 9.84 -5.21
C ASP A 28 9.53 8.94 -5.29
N GLN A 29 10.73 9.51 -5.14
CA GLN A 29 11.97 8.73 -5.15
C GLN A 29 12.02 7.73 -4.00
N MET A 30 11.64 8.17 -2.78
CA MET A 30 11.56 7.29 -1.62
C MET A 30 10.59 6.13 -1.88
N THR A 31 9.44 6.41 -2.47
CA THR A 31 8.44 5.37 -2.79
C THR A 31 9.03 4.34 -3.74
N ARG A 32 9.78 4.77 -4.75
CA ARG A 32 10.45 3.86 -5.69
C ARG A 32 11.55 3.06 -5.02
N ASP A 33 12.37 3.71 -4.20
CA ASP A 33 13.50 3.07 -3.53
C ASP A 33 13.07 2.01 -2.52
N THR A 34 11.98 2.26 -1.78
CA THR A 34 11.46 1.28 -0.82
C THR A 34 10.97 0.00 -1.49
N GLY A 35 10.64 0.05 -2.78
CA GLY A 35 10.27 -1.12 -3.56
C GLY A 35 11.34 -2.19 -3.56
N SER A 36 12.61 -1.83 -3.42
CA SER A 36 13.72 -2.79 -3.46
C SER A 36 13.61 -3.86 -2.35
N TYR A 37 13.07 -3.49 -1.17
CA TYR A 37 12.86 -4.46 -0.10
C TYR A 37 11.40 -4.78 0.14
N LEU A 38 10.48 -3.87 -0.17
CA LEU A 38 9.04 -4.13 0.01
C LEU A 38 8.52 -5.17 -0.98
N ILE A 39 8.90 -5.08 -2.25
CA ILE A 39 8.39 -6.00 -3.26
C ILE A 39 8.69 -7.46 -2.91
N PRO A 40 9.95 -7.85 -2.64
CA PRO A 40 10.20 -9.25 -2.27
C PRO A 40 9.54 -9.65 -0.95
N ALA A 41 9.48 -8.76 0.04
CA ALA A 41 8.85 -9.07 1.32
C ALA A 41 7.35 -9.29 1.19
N ILE A 42 6.66 -8.40 0.44
CA ILE A 42 5.22 -8.50 0.24
C ILE A 42 4.85 -9.73 -0.59
N ARG A 43 5.68 -10.09 -1.56
CA ARG A 43 5.45 -11.30 -2.39
C ARG A 43 5.48 -12.60 -1.58
N GLN A 44 6.07 -12.60 -0.39
CA GLN A 44 6.10 -13.78 0.49
C GLN A 44 4.80 -13.95 1.29
N LEU A 45 3.94 -12.94 1.30
CA LEU A 45 2.71 -12.98 2.09
C LEU A 45 1.62 -13.78 1.39
N ASP A 46 0.74 -14.39 2.21
CA ASP A 46 -0.36 -15.21 1.69
C ASP A 46 -1.49 -14.33 1.17
N GLY A 47 -2.15 -14.81 0.12
CA GLY A 47 -3.40 -14.24 -0.36
C GLY A 47 -3.30 -12.91 -1.09
N LEU A 48 -2.11 -12.48 -1.46
CA LEU A 48 -1.95 -11.25 -2.26
C LEU A 48 -2.46 -11.46 -3.68
N ILE A 49 -3.34 -10.57 -4.12
CA ILE A 49 -3.89 -10.55 -5.49
C ILE A 49 -3.20 -9.47 -6.31
N GLY A 50 -3.01 -8.29 -5.74
CA GLY A 50 -2.33 -7.19 -6.42
C GLY A 50 -1.89 -6.11 -5.43
N TYR A 51 -0.90 -5.32 -5.81
CA TYR A 51 -0.35 -4.26 -4.98
C TYR A 51 0.08 -3.09 -5.84
N TYR A 52 -0.33 -1.89 -5.46
CA TYR A 52 -0.07 -0.66 -6.23
C TYR A 52 0.40 0.43 -5.27
N ALA A 53 1.42 1.16 -5.66
CA ALA A 53 1.92 2.30 -4.89
C ALA A 53 2.12 3.48 -5.82
N GLY A 54 1.78 4.67 -5.37
CA GLY A 54 1.92 5.87 -6.16
C GLY A 54 1.99 7.13 -5.33
N THR A 55 2.49 8.19 -5.96
CA THR A 55 2.69 9.49 -5.32
C THR A 55 2.11 10.57 -6.23
N SER A 56 1.28 11.44 -5.65
CA SER A 56 0.66 12.55 -6.37
C SER A 56 1.42 13.86 -6.14
N GLU A 57 1.56 14.66 -7.19
CA GLU A 57 2.14 16.00 -7.10
C GLU A 57 1.33 16.92 -6.19
N GLU A 58 0.10 16.55 -5.86
CA GLU A 58 -0.75 17.32 -4.96
C GLU A 58 -0.43 17.09 -3.49
N GLY A 59 0.54 16.23 -3.16
CA GLY A 59 0.97 15.99 -1.78
C GLY A 59 0.32 14.80 -1.12
N SER A 60 0.00 13.77 -1.89
CA SER A 60 -0.57 12.53 -1.36
C SER A 60 0.19 11.32 -1.90
N THR A 61 0.39 10.33 -1.03
CA THR A 61 0.95 9.04 -1.44
C THR A 61 -0.02 7.94 -1.00
N VAL A 62 -0.09 6.86 -1.78
CA VAL A 62 -1.04 5.79 -1.53
C VAL A 62 -0.43 4.43 -1.86
N HIS A 63 -0.76 3.45 -1.01
CA HIS A 63 -0.55 2.04 -1.29
C HIS A 63 -1.93 1.38 -1.29
N VAL A 64 -2.30 0.77 -2.41
CA VAL A 64 -3.56 0.03 -2.54
C VAL A 64 -3.21 -1.41 -2.83
N SER A 65 -3.77 -2.34 -2.05
CA SER A 65 -3.51 -3.76 -2.24
C SER A 65 -4.80 -4.56 -2.18
N LEU A 66 -4.84 -5.63 -2.96
CA LEU A 66 -5.95 -6.57 -2.99
C LEU A 66 -5.53 -7.87 -2.34
N TRP A 67 -6.40 -8.41 -1.48
CA TRP A 67 -6.14 -9.62 -0.71
C TRP A 67 -7.34 -10.56 -0.77
N ARG A 68 -7.08 -11.87 -0.67
CA ARG A 68 -8.13 -12.88 -0.70
C ARG A 68 -9.06 -12.80 0.49
N SER A 69 -8.59 -12.25 1.62
CA SER A 69 -9.37 -12.12 2.84
C SER A 69 -8.86 -10.96 3.68
N HIS A 70 -9.69 -10.53 4.63
CA HIS A 70 -9.30 -9.53 5.63
C HIS A 70 -8.10 -10.02 6.46
N GLU A 71 -8.09 -11.29 6.83
CA GLU A 71 -6.99 -11.89 7.59
C GLU A 71 -5.66 -11.79 6.82
N ASP A 72 -5.68 -12.09 5.52
CA ASP A 72 -4.48 -11.98 4.68
C ASP A 72 -4.00 -10.54 4.59
N ALA A 73 -4.91 -9.57 4.45
CA ALA A 73 -4.56 -8.16 4.42
C ALA A 73 -3.87 -7.71 5.71
N GLN A 74 -4.25 -8.28 6.85
CA GLN A 74 -3.68 -7.91 8.13
C GLN A 74 -2.21 -8.32 8.32
N GLN A 75 -1.69 -9.20 7.49
CA GLN A 75 -0.27 -9.54 7.50
C GLN A 75 0.60 -8.29 7.33
N MET A 76 0.12 -7.29 6.56
CA MET A 76 0.82 -6.03 6.35
C MET A 76 1.08 -5.27 7.64
N SER A 77 0.21 -5.44 8.64
CA SER A 77 0.35 -4.77 9.95
C SER A 77 1.45 -5.38 10.81
N ARG A 78 2.01 -6.50 10.39
CA ARG A 78 3.07 -7.21 11.11
C ARG A 78 4.37 -7.32 10.29
N LEU A 79 4.37 -6.79 9.07
CA LEU A 79 5.53 -6.88 8.18
C LEU A 79 6.53 -5.78 8.54
N LYS A 80 7.70 -6.17 9.06
CA LYS A 80 8.74 -5.25 9.52
C LYS A 80 9.17 -4.28 8.42
N GLU A 81 9.36 -4.77 7.20
CA GLU A 81 9.77 -3.94 6.07
C GLU A 81 8.79 -2.80 5.81
N MET A 82 7.51 -2.98 6.13
CA MET A 82 6.49 -1.95 5.98
C MET A 82 6.38 -1.07 7.22
N ILE A 83 6.16 -1.69 8.40
CA ILE A 83 5.83 -0.93 9.61
C ILE A 83 7.02 -0.25 10.26
N VAL A 84 8.24 -0.68 9.96
CA VAL A 84 9.47 -0.08 10.48
C VAL A 84 10.25 0.59 9.36
N ASP A 85 10.69 -0.17 8.37
CA ASP A 85 11.66 0.32 7.38
C ASP A 85 11.04 1.34 6.41
N ALA A 86 9.94 1.00 5.75
CA ALA A 86 9.29 1.89 4.81
C ALA A 86 8.63 3.08 5.51
N ARG A 87 8.05 2.85 6.68
CA ARG A 87 7.44 3.93 7.46
C ARG A 87 8.50 4.93 7.91
N GLY A 88 9.64 4.46 8.39
CA GLY A 88 10.75 5.32 8.78
C GLY A 88 11.28 6.15 7.61
N ALA A 89 11.44 5.53 6.45
CA ALA A 89 11.86 6.22 5.24
C ALA A 89 10.87 7.30 4.82
N SER A 90 9.56 7.00 4.94
CA SER A 90 8.50 7.94 4.60
C SER A 90 8.47 9.14 5.54
N GLU A 91 8.55 8.88 6.83
CA GLU A 91 8.56 9.94 7.85
C GLU A 91 9.77 10.85 7.70
N ALA A 92 10.92 10.28 7.32
CA ALA A 92 12.16 11.04 7.11
C ALA A 92 12.04 12.09 5.99
N VAL A 93 11.15 11.87 5.02
CA VAL A 93 10.88 12.83 3.93
C VAL A 93 9.57 13.60 4.12
N GLY A 94 9.02 13.57 5.33
CA GLY A 94 7.90 14.43 5.71
C GLY A 94 6.51 13.87 5.44
N VAL A 95 6.36 12.56 5.25
CA VAL A 95 5.05 11.94 5.06
C VAL A 95 4.38 11.72 6.42
N SER A 96 3.13 12.18 6.53
CA SER A 96 2.26 11.90 7.68
C SER A 96 1.17 10.94 7.25
N PHE A 97 1.05 9.81 7.94
CA PHE A 97 0.07 8.78 7.58
C PHE A 97 -1.28 9.02 8.24
N ILE A 98 -2.34 8.67 7.50
CA ILE A 98 -3.68 8.59 8.07
C ILE A 98 -3.99 7.12 8.36
N PRO A 99 -5.00 6.82 9.19
CA PRO A 99 -5.33 5.44 9.53
C PRO A 99 -5.61 4.58 8.31
N ILE A 100 -5.06 3.36 8.33
CA ILE A 100 -5.24 2.38 7.26
C ILE A 100 -6.63 1.80 7.34
N VAL A 101 -7.28 1.60 6.19
CA VAL A 101 -8.62 1.04 6.11
C VAL A 101 -8.63 -0.15 5.16
N ASN A 102 -9.29 -1.23 5.59
CA ASN A 102 -9.57 -2.38 4.73
C ASN A 102 -11.03 -2.33 4.31
N TYR A 103 -11.29 -2.48 3.02
CA TYR A 103 -12.62 -2.37 2.45
C TYR A 103 -13.06 -3.70 1.85
N PRO A 104 -14.16 -4.30 2.33
CA PRO A 104 -14.78 -5.40 1.58
C PRO A 104 -15.21 -4.89 0.22
N ILE A 105 -15.06 -5.74 -0.81
CA ILE A 105 -15.39 -5.33 -2.17
C ILE A 105 -16.90 -5.43 -2.37
N ALA A 106 -17.53 -4.32 -2.75
CA ALA A 106 -18.95 -4.27 -2.99
C ALA A 106 -19.33 -4.74 -4.41
N TRP A 107 -18.54 -4.31 -5.39
CA TRP A 107 -18.73 -4.71 -6.79
C TRP A 107 -17.44 -4.50 -7.58
N ILE A 108 -17.36 -5.16 -8.72
CA ILE A 108 -16.20 -5.10 -9.60
C ILE A 108 -16.67 -5.05 -11.07
N ILE A 109 -15.94 -4.37 -11.88
CA ILE A 109 -16.20 -4.29 -13.32
C ILE A 109 -15.13 -5.09 -14.07
#